data_6bcbe60c0d8f261e17a6315b3529e3a8
#
_entry.id   6bcbe60c0d8f261e17a6315b3529e3a8
#
_cell.length_a   1.000
_cell.length_b   1.000
_cell.length_c   1.000
_cell.angle_alpha   90.00
_cell.angle_beta   90.00
_cell.angle_gamma   90.00
#
_symmetry.space_group_name_H-M   'P 1'
#
loop_
_entity.id
_entity.type
_entity.pdbx_description
1 polymer ?
#
loop_
_entity_poly.entity_id
_entity_poly.type
_entity_poly.pdbx_seq_one_letter_code
_entity_poly.pdbx_strand_id
1 'polypeptide(L)'
;ITFNPRSEKSYLYLAKIFSNNNNDQEEEVNLNSVLLLNPQNDEAIYMLTLLKIKQFDYSYAKELLDQFILVCESFCSKKEEIKKKFEKINLENEKNNN
;
A
#
# COMPACT_ATOMS: atom_id res chain seq x y z
N ILE A 1 15.10 22.63 -7.00
CA ILE A 1 13.92 22.04 -6.36
C ILE A 1 14.09 22.08 -4.85
N THR A 2 13.18 22.73 -4.19
CA THR A 2 13.23 22.83 -2.74
C THR A 2 12.51 21.62 -2.14
N PHE A 3 13.24 20.85 -1.33
CA PHE A 3 12.64 19.72 -0.60
C PHE A 3 11.79 20.27 0.54
N ASN A 4 10.51 19.90 0.57
CA ASN A 4 9.62 20.26 1.67
C ASN A 4 9.38 19.01 2.53
N PRO A 5 9.99 18.91 3.73
CA PRO A 5 9.94 17.68 4.52
C PRO A 5 8.55 17.33 5.06
N ARG A 6 7.58 18.26 4.96
CA ARG A 6 6.22 18.03 5.44
C ARG A 6 5.20 17.92 4.30
N SER A 7 5.66 17.77 3.06
CA SER A 7 4.76 17.64 1.92
C SER A 7 4.39 16.18 1.69
N GLU A 8 3.26 15.98 1.03
CA GLU A 8 2.82 14.68 0.57
C GLU A 8 3.90 13.98 -0.26
N LYS A 9 4.50 14.70 -1.20
CA LYS A 9 5.55 14.16 -2.07
C LYS A 9 6.80 13.74 -1.30
N SER A 10 7.17 14.50 -0.28
CA SER A 10 8.36 14.20 0.53
C SER A 10 8.16 12.91 1.33
N TYR A 11 7.01 12.75 1.95
CA TYR A 11 6.70 11.53 2.69
C TYR A 11 6.61 10.31 1.76
N LEU A 12 6.03 10.48 0.57
CA LEU A 12 5.96 9.40 -0.41
C LEU A 12 7.37 9.00 -0.87
N TYR A 13 8.23 9.97 -1.10
CA TYR A 13 9.62 9.71 -1.48
C TYR A 13 10.35 8.92 -0.39
N LEU A 14 10.18 9.33 0.87
CA LEU A 14 10.78 8.62 2.01
C LEU A 14 10.23 7.20 2.12
N ALA A 15 8.93 7.03 1.94
CA ALA A 15 8.32 5.70 1.97
C ALA A 15 8.96 4.77 0.92
N LYS A 16 9.21 5.29 -0.28
CA LYS A 16 9.87 4.52 -1.34
C LYS A 16 11.29 4.13 -0.97
N ILE A 17 12.04 5.03 -0.35
CA ILE A 17 13.40 4.74 0.11
C ILE A 17 13.35 3.61 1.16
N PHE A 18 12.48 3.73 2.14
CA PHE A 18 12.37 2.72 3.19
C PHE A 18 11.86 1.38 2.66
N SER A 19 10.98 1.40 1.67
CA SER A 19 10.53 0.19 0.98
C SER A 19 11.71 -0.53 0.32
N ASN A 20 12.56 0.22 -0.38
CA ASN A 20 13.74 -0.35 -1.05
C ASN A 20 14.76 -0.92 -0.04
N ASN A 21 14.78 -0.39 1.17
CA ASN A 21 15.68 -0.84 2.23
C ASN A 21 15.04 -1.91 3.13
N ASN A 22 13.84 -2.37 2.80
CA ASN A 22 13.08 -3.34 3.57
C ASN A 22 12.84 -2.89 5.02
N ASN A 23 12.71 -1.59 5.22
CA ASN A 23 12.38 -1.01 6.52
C ASN A 23 10.88 -0.79 6.59
N ASP A 24 10.14 -1.86 6.91
CA ASP A 24 8.69 -1.88 6.87
C ASP A 24 8.06 -0.86 7.84
N GLN A 25 8.64 -0.72 9.03
CA GLN A 25 8.11 0.18 10.05
C GLN A 25 8.16 1.63 9.58
N GLU A 26 9.31 2.07 9.07
CA GLU A 26 9.46 3.44 8.59
C GLU A 26 8.69 3.68 7.29
N GLU A 27 8.59 2.67 6.44
CA GLU A 27 7.74 2.75 5.25
C GLU A 27 6.30 3.04 5.65
N GLU A 28 5.78 2.29 6.62
CA GLU A 28 4.40 2.44 7.07
C GLU A 28 4.16 3.83 7.68
N VAL A 29 5.07 4.31 8.53
CA VAL A 29 4.96 5.64 9.14
C VAL A 29 4.85 6.71 8.07
N ASN A 30 5.68 6.64 7.04
CA ASN A 30 5.68 7.64 5.98
C ASN A 30 4.47 7.53 5.06
N LEU A 31 4.01 6.31 4.77
CA LEU A 31 2.77 6.12 4.00
C LEU A 31 1.56 6.66 4.75
N ASN A 32 1.49 6.44 6.05
CA ASN A 32 0.41 7.00 6.86
C ASN A 32 0.45 8.53 6.87
N SER A 33 1.63 9.12 6.85
CA SER A 33 1.79 10.57 6.74
C SER A 33 1.26 11.10 5.41
N VAL A 34 1.56 10.39 4.30
CA VAL A 34 1.00 10.72 2.99
C VAL A 34 -0.52 10.72 3.04
N LEU A 35 -1.10 9.66 3.59
CA LEU A 35 -2.56 9.48 3.61
C LEU A 35 -3.26 10.42 4.57
N LEU A 36 -2.55 10.91 5.59
CA LEU A 36 -3.07 11.95 6.47
C LEU A 36 -3.22 13.27 5.69
N LEU A 37 -2.26 13.58 4.82
CA LEU A 37 -2.28 14.81 4.01
C LEU A 37 -3.21 14.67 2.80
N ASN A 38 -3.26 13.48 2.19
CA ASN A 38 -4.10 13.21 1.03
C ASN A 38 -4.61 11.76 1.09
N PRO A 39 -5.80 11.56 1.65
CA PRO A 39 -6.38 10.20 1.77
C PRO A 39 -6.63 9.51 0.43
N GLN A 40 -6.59 10.25 -0.69
CA GLN A 40 -6.86 9.72 -2.02
C GLN A 40 -5.58 9.49 -2.83
N ASN A 41 -4.40 9.56 -2.20
CA ASN A 41 -3.15 9.28 -2.91
C ASN A 41 -3.11 7.79 -3.24
N ASP A 42 -3.36 7.46 -4.52
CA ASP A 42 -3.49 6.06 -4.95
C ASP A 42 -2.17 5.28 -4.85
N GLU A 43 -1.04 5.92 -5.13
CA GLU A 43 0.25 5.26 -5.00
C GLU A 43 0.54 4.87 -3.55
N ALA A 44 0.22 5.75 -2.60
CA ALA A 44 0.40 5.46 -1.18
C ALA A 44 -0.51 4.32 -0.71
N ILE A 45 -1.78 4.33 -1.15
CA ILE A 45 -2.72 3.26 -0.82
C ILE A 45 -2.23 1.93 -1.40
N TYR A 46 -1.75 1.94 -2.63
CA TYR A 46 -1.19 0.76 -3.28
C TYR A 46 -0.01 0.21 -2.48
N MET A 47 0.95 1.05 -2.13
CA MET A 47 2.14 0.65 -1.38
C MET A 47 1.75 0.09 -0.01
N LEU A 48 0.82 0.74 0.69
CA LEU A 48 0.38 0.29 2.01
C LEU A 48 -0.38 -1.05 1.91
N THR A 49 -1.15 -1.24 0.85
CA THR A 49 -1.83 -2.53 0.60
C THR A 49 -0.81 -3.66 0.49
N LEU A 50 0.23 -3.47 -0.32
CA LEU A 50 1.29 -4.47 -0.47
C LEU A 50 2.02 -4.73 0.85
N LEU A 51 2.28 -3.68 1.61
CA LEU A 51 2.93 -3.81 2.90
C LEU A 51 2.09 -4.61 3.88
N LYS A 52 0.77 -4.36 3.92
CA LYS A 52 -0.14 -5.10 4.80
C LYS A 52 -0.26 -6.56 4.39
N ILE A 53 -0.23 -6.86 3.10
CA ILE A 53 -0.18 -8.25 2.61
C ILE A 53 1.11 -8.92 3.11
N LYS A 54 2.24 -8.23 3.00
CA LYS A 54 3.54 -8.72 3.47
C LYS A 54 3.52 -9.01 4.98
N GLN A 55 2.78 -8.22 5.75
CA GLN A 55 2.64 -8.36 7.20
C GLN A 55 1.53 -9.33 7.60
N PHE A 56 0.88 -9.97 6.64
CA PHE A 56 -0.22 -10.92 6.84
C PHE A 56 -1.47 -10.27 7.45
N ASP A 57 -1.60 -8.94 7.35
CA ASP A 57 -2.80 -8.22 7.78
C ASP A 57 -3.76 -8.10 6.60
N TYR A 58 -4.39 -9.21 6.25
CA TYR A 58 -5.23 -9.32 5.06
C TYR A 58 -6.53 -8.54 5.19
N SER A 59 -7.07 -8.46 6.38
CA SER A 59 -8.29 -7.67 6.65
C SER A 59 -8.09 -6.20 6.27
N TYR A 60 -7.02 -5.61 6.78
CA TYR A 60 -6.70 -4.21 6.48
C TYR A 60 -6.33 -4.04 5.01
N ALA A 61 -5.55 -4.99 4.46
CA ALA A 61 -5.17 -4.95 3.05
C ALA A 61 -6.40 -4.96 2.14
N LYS A 62 -7.44 -5.72 2.49
CA LYS A 62 -8.68 -5.77 1.73
C LYS A 62 -9.43 -4.44 1.77
N GLU A 63 -9.49 -3.81 2.94
CA GLU A 63 -10.09 -2.47 3.07
C GLU A 63 -9.35 -1.45 2.22
N LEU A 64 -8.03 -1.52 2.20
CA LEU A 64 -7.20 -0.63 1.39
C LEU A 64 -7.43 -0.86 -0.11
N LEU A 65 -7.57 -2.12 -0.53
CA LEU A 65 -7.88 -2.43 -1.92
C LEU A 65 -9.22 -1.84 -2.33
N ASP A 66 -10.25 -1.99 -1.50
CA ASP A 66 -11.57 -1.44 -1.78
C ASP A 66 -11.49 0.09 -1.92
N GLN A 67 -10.74 0.74 -1.06
CA GLN A 67 -10.51 2.19 -1.14
C GLN A 67 -9.74 2.55 -2.41
N PHE A 68 -8.72 1.78 -2.75
CA PHE A 68 -7.91 1.99 -3.95
C PHE A 68 -8.77 1.98 -5.22
N ILE A 69 -9.67 1.01 -5.33
CA ILE A 69 -10.56 0.88 -6.48
C ILE A 69 -11.43 2.12 -6.65
N LEU A 70 -11.85 2.73 -5.54
CA LEU A 70 -12.71 3.91 -5.56
C LEU A 70 -11.98 5.20 -5.95
N VAL A 71 -10.70 5.32 -5.62
CA VAL A 71 -10.00 6.61 -5.73
C VAL A 71 -8.80 6.60 -6.68
N CYS A 72 -8.43 5.46 -7.25
CA CYS A 72 -7.24 5.39 -8.09
C CYS A 72 -7.36 6.30 -9.32
N GLU A 73 -6.24 6.91 -9.71
CA GLU A 73 -6.13 7.71 -10.92
C GLU A 73 -4.96 7.22 -11.76
N SER A 74 -3.74 7.33 -11.21
CA SER A 74 -2.52 6.98 -11.94
C SER A 74 -2.16 5.50 -11.81
N PHE A 75 -2.60 4.85 -10.75
CA PHE A 75 -2.19 3.48 -10.43
C PHE A 75 -3.31 2.45 -10.62
N CYS A 76 -4.38 2.79 -11.33
CA CYS A 76 -5.51 1.87 -11.52
C CYS A 76 -5.11 0.54 -12.16
N SER A 77 -4.07 0.53 -12.99
CA SER A 77 -3.57 -0.69 -13.61
C SER A 77 -3.03 -1.69 -12.58
N LYS A 78 -2.69 -1.24 -11.38
CA LYS A 78 -2.20 -2.11 -10.30
C LYS A 78 -3.31 -2.88 -9.59
N LYS A 79 -4.56 -2.53 -9.85
CA LYS A 79 -5.74 -3.18 -9.26
C LYS A 79 -5.73 -4.70 -9.49
N GLU A 80 -5.45 -5.11 -10.72
CA GLU A 80 -5.45 -6.53 -11.05
C GLU A 80 -4.30 -7.28 -10.38
N GLU A 81 -3.15 -6.64 -10.25
CA GLU A 81 -2.00 -7.22 -9.55
C GLU A 81 -2.36 -7.54 -8.10
N ILE A 82 -3.01 -6.59 -7.41
CA ILE A 82 -3.41 -6.79 -6.01
C ILE A 82 -4.48 -7.87 -5.91
N LYS A 83 -5.47 -7.86 -6.80
CA LYS A 83 -6.53 -8.88 -6.81
C LYS A 83 -5.96 -10.28 -6.97
N LYS A 84 -4.98 -10.44 -7.85
CA LYS A 84 -4.31 -11.74 -8.05
C LYS A 84 -3.59 -12.20 -6.80
N LYS A 85 -2.99 -11.29 -6.04
CA LYS A 85 -2.34 -11.64 -4.78
C LYS A 85 -3.36 -12.17 -3.77
N PHE A 86 -4.54 -11.56 -3.68
CA PHE A 86 -5.61 -12.05 -2.80
C PHE A 86 -6.14 -13.40 -3.24
N GLU A 87 -6.32 -13.62 -4.54
CA GLU A 87 -6.76 -14.91 -5.07
C GLU A 87 -5.77 -16.01 -4.69
N LYS A 88 -4.48 -15.75 -4.84
CA LYS A 88 -3.43 -16.71 -4.49
C LYS A 88 -3.46 -17.03 -2.99
N ILE A 89 -3.64 -16.02 -2.13
CA ILE A 89 -3.74 -16.20 -0.69
C ILE A 89 -4.94 -17.08 -0.33
N ASN A 90 -6.09 -16.83 -0.95
CA ASN A 90 -7.31 -17.61 -0.72
C ASN A 90 -7.11 -19.07 -1.12
N LEU A 91 -6.45 -19.33 -2.24
CA LEU A 91 -6.16 -20.68 -2.68
C LEU A 91 -5.23 -21.42 -1.69
N GLU A 92 -4.21 -20.74 -1.18
CA GLU A 92 -3.30 -21.31 -0.20
C GLU A 92 -4.03 -21.60 1.11
N ASN A 93 -4.91 -20.72 1.56
CA ASN A 93 -5.71 -20.92 2.77
C ASN A 93 -6.66 -22.11 2.61
N GLU A 94 -7.30 -22.29 1.46
CA GLU A 94 -8.16 -23.43 1.18
C GLU A 94 -7.37 -24.74 1.25
N LYS A 95 -6.16 -24.76 0.72
CA LYS A 95 -5.29 -25.94 0.79
C LYS A 95 -4.88 -26.26 2.22
N ASN A 96 -4.69 -25.24 3.05
CA ASN A 96 -4.24 -25.43 4.42
C ASN A 96 -5.38 -25.81 5.38
N ASN A 97 -6.63 -25.66 4.95
CA ASN A 97 -7.81 -25.97 5.77
C ASN A 97 -8.32 -27.41 5.58
N ASN A 98 -7.59 -28.21 4.87
CA ASN A 98 -7.95 -29.64 4.67
C ASN A 98 -7.23 -30.53 5.68
#